data_6441ca29e0424fb1d693f9ea6813329e
#
_entry.id   6441ca29e0424fb1d693f9ea6813329e
#
_cell.length_a   1.000
_cell.length_b   1.000
_cell.length_c   1.000
_cell.angle_alpha   90.00
_cell.angle_beta   90.00
_cell.angle_gamma   90.00
#
_symmetry.space_group_name_H-M   'P 1'
#
loop_
_entity.id
_entity.type
_entity.pdbx_description
1 polymer ?
#
loop_
_entity_poly.entity_id
_entity_poly.type
_entity_poly.pdbx_seq_one_letter_code
_entity_poly.pdbx_strand_id
1 'polypeptide(L)'
;MSEVRESVHPLTSAKETVSVGVASGRGGFVELLRDARRSLLDTLEDGDPGGREVREASARLHDHVDRALAEHVQRQRRWPARTDGERLTRAFRALDESGVIAREEFTCCERCARTALEGELAARNSRPADTPARGYAFYHDQDAAHAVAGSSLTIGFGASHPIRRAAVGEEVAEALRAHGLTVDWDGDPDRKLHVGMDWNRRRFGRGAAFPGPAVDGEPMVHVSFNNPGPYEVPEWVSHYQGRVSVRELSRMVLPWLPRFFVATLSSDRGHTIALERDFDLLRVRHGPALSRERVEEPLSRWVVGAVWPREEARSAHTGLVEVHYADAAEEGLGFMDYAEPLETAAARLIVHQLTPSKGTFAVFTAPSGAVVQMVWESGPRLWMESPSPAEAVSRGRYVTLSEAEETVRVLAEEGRVALAELGELKLTHW
;
A
#
# COMPACT_ATOMS: atom_id res chain seq x y z
N MET A 1 43.13 5.85 17.91
CA MET A 1 41.90 5.97 18.72
C MET A 1 40.86 5.12 18.04
N SER A 2 40.60 3.94 18.61
CA SER A 2 39.61 3.02 18.11
C SER A 2 38.23 3.51 18.58
N GLU A 3 37.40 3.96 17.67
CA GLU A 3 36.00 4.25 17.99
C GLU A 3 35.33 2.93 18.42
N VAL A 4 34.96 2.85 19.68
CA VAL A 4 34.11 1.81 20.22
C VAL A 4 32.74 2.04 19.56
N ARG A 5 32.42 1.29 18.48
CA ARG A 5 31.06 1.14 18.03
C ARG A 5 30.27 0.52 19.19
N GLU A 6 29.43 1.31 19.86
CA GLU A 6 28.40 0.76 20.73
C GLU A 6 27.61 -0.26 19.93
N SER A 7 27.72 -1.52 20.32
CA SER A 7 26.96 -2.59 19.65
C SER A 7 25.48 -2.41 20.00
N VAL A 8 24.72 -1.84 19.07
CA VAL A 8 23.26 -1.77 19.17
C VAL A 8 22.75 -3.20 19.31
N HIS A 9 21.93 -3.46 20.33
CA HIS A 9 21.40 -4.80 20.55
C HIS A 9 20.58 -5.22 19.31
N PRO A 10 20.82 -6.42 18.72
CA PRO A 10 20.19 -6.84 17.46
C PRO A 10 18.68 -6.67 17.40
N LEU A 11 18.00 -6.93 18.52
CA LEU A 11 16.55 -6.75 18.64
C LEU A 11 16.12 -5.27 18.60
N THR A 12 16.99 -4.33 18.97
CA THR A 12 16.70 -2.88 18.93
C THR A 12 16.63 -2.41 17.48
N SER A 13 17.63 -2.74 16.66
CA SER A 13 17.63 -2.41 15.23
C SER A 13 16.42 -2.99 14.49
N ALA A 14 16.09 -4.27 14.74
CA ALA A 14 14.91 -4.90 14.16
C ALA A 14 13.59 -4.21 14.57
N LYS A 15 13.46 -3.73 15.82
CA LYS A 15 12.29 -2.96 16.27
C LYS A 15 12.20 -1.58 15.64
N GLU A 16 13.33 -0.91 15.42
CA GLU A 16 13.38 0.37 14.70
C GLU A 16 12.90 0.17 13.24
N THR A 17 13.36 -0.89 12.57
CA THR A 17 12.87 -1.28 11.25
C THR A 17 11.34 -1.44 11.23
N VAL A 18 10.76 -2.11 12.23
CA VAL A 18 9.30 -2.23 12.37
C VAL A 18 8.65 -0.86 12.54
N SER A 19 9.17 -0.02 13.43
CA SER A 19 8.58 1.29 13.73
C SER A 19 8.55 2.19 12.48
N VAL A 20 9.64 2.22 11.72
CA VAL A 20 9.71 2.96 10.46
C VAL A 20 8.76 2.35 9.43
N GLY A 21 8.78 1.02 9.22
CA GLY A 21 7.92 0.35 8.25
C GLY A 21 6.42 0.51 8.57
N VAL A 22 6.03 0.47 9.84
CA VAL A 22 4.64 0.75 10.26
C VAL A 22 4.26 2.20 9.97
N ALA A 23 5.13 3.14 10.31
CA ALA A 23 4.87 4.57 10.14
C ALA A 23 4.85 4.98 8.66
N SER A 24 5.69 4.39 7.82
CA SER A 24 5.73 4.67 6.36
C SER A 24 4.47 4.21 5.62
N GLY A 25 3.66 3.35 6.23
CA GLY A 25 2.44 2.82 5.59
C GLY A 25 2.67 1.69 4.59
N ARG A 26 3.92 1.27 4.40
CA ARG A 26 4.30 0.23 3.43
C ARG A 26 4.17 -1.19 3.98
N GLY A 27 3.89 -2.14 3.10
CA GLY A 27 3.75 -3.55 3.42
C GLY A 27 2.65 -3.86 4.43
N GLY A 28 2.34 -5.12 4.63
CA GLY A 28 1.47 -5.62 5.68
C GLY A 28 2.26 -6.30 6.79
N PHE A 29 1.57 -7.00 7.66
CA PHE A 29 2.15 -7.69 8.81
C PHE A 29 3.30 -8.65 8.43
N VAL A 30 3.09 -9.48 7.39
CA VAL A 30 4.06 -10.50 6.97
C VAL A 30 5.31 -9.87 6.40
N GLU A 31 5.17 -8.84 5.58
CA GLU A 31 6.28 -8.09 4.99
C GLU A 31 7.10 -7.36 6.07
N LEU A 32 6.43 -6.70 7.02
CA LEU A 32 7.08 -6.05 8.16
C LEU A 32 7.85 -7.04 9.04
N LEU A 33 7.24 -8.21 9.29
CA LEU A 33 7.89 -9.27 10.07
C LEU A 33 9.12 -9.85 9.34
N ARG A 34 9.03 -10.04 8.03
CA ARG A 34 10.15 -10.49 7.20
C ARG A 34 11.30 -9.49 7.24
N ASP A 35 11.02 -8.20 7.07
CA ASP A 35 12.04 -7.16 7.03
C ASP A 35 12.71 -6.98 8.40
N ALA A 36 11.93 -7.07 9.48
CA ALA A 36 12.47 -7.07 10.84
C ALA A 36 13.36 -8.29 11.14
N ARG A 37 12.96 -9.49 10.66
CA ARG A 37 13.80 -10.70 10.77
C ARG A 37 15.08 -10.59 9.98
N ARG A 38 15.03 -9.99 8.79
CA ARG A 38 16.23 -9.72 7.99
C ARG A 38 17.17 -8.79 8.75
N SER A 39 16.69 -7.65 9.26
CA SER A 39 17.48 -6.74 10.09
C SER A 39 18.08 -7.40 11.32
N LEU A 40 17.34 -8.31 11.97
CA LEU A 40 17.86 -9.11 13.09
C LEU A 40 19.03 -9.99 12.66
N LEU A 41 18.89 -10.73 11.55
CA LEU A 41 19.91 -11.65 11.05
C LEU A 41 21.16 -10.90 10.56
N ASP A 42 20.98 -9.77 9.88
CA ASP A 42 22.11 -8.93 9.41
C ASP A 42 22.96 -8.36 10.58
N THR A 43 22.34 -8.21 11.75
CA THR A 43 23.04 -7.73 12.95
C THR A 43 23.72 -8.86 13.72
N LEU A 44 23.27 -10.11 13.53
CA LEU A 44 23.83 -11.32 14.13
C LEU A 44 24.86 -11.96 13.18
N GLU A 45 25.98 -11.31 12.92
CA GLU A 45 27.02 -11.65 11.90
C GLU A 45 27.36 -13.16 11.76
N ASP A 46 27.20 -13.97 12.83
CA ASP A 46 27.44 -15.44 12.86
C ASP A 46 26.24 -16.23 13.42
N GLY A 47 25.04 -15.66 13.45
CA GLY A 47 23.86 -16.28 14.05
C GLY A 47 23.38 -17.48 13.23
N ASP A 48 23.24 -18.65 13.85
CA ASP A 48 22.49 -19.78 13.27
C ASP A 48 21.01 -19.39 13.08
N PRO A 49 20.52 -19.25 11.82
CA PRO A 49 19.13 -18.86 11.56
C PRO A 49 18.09 -19.79 12.21
N GLY A 50 18.46 -21.03 12.51
CA GLY A 50 17.65 -22.03 13.20
C GLY A 50 17.91 -22.10 14.70
N GLY A 51 18.82 -21.30 15.25
CA GLY A 51 19.21 -21.30 16.65
C GLY A 51 18.07 -20.92 17.61
N ARG A 52 18.18 -21.35 18.86
CA ARG A 52 17.18 -21.05 19.90
C ARG A 52 16.99 -19.53 20.09
N GLU A 53 18.08 -18.79 20.11
CA GLU A 53 18.08 -17.33 20.29
C GLU A 53 17.32 -16.62 19.17
N VAL A 54 17.56 -17.00 17.91
CA VAL A 54 16.86 -16.43 16.74
C VAL A 54 15.36 -16.75 16.79
N ARG A 55 14.98 -17.98 17.22
CA ARG A 55 13.55 -18.33 17.38
C ARG A 55 12.88 -17.50 18.46
N GLU A 56 13.52 -17.33 19.63
CA GLU A 56 12.97 -16.52 20.73
C GLU A 56 12.88 -15.03 20.34
N ALA A 57 13.90 -14.51 19.65
CA ALA A 57 13.88 -13.14 19.13
C ALA A 57 12.79 -12.96 18.07
N SER A 58 12.61 -13.93 17.15
CA SER A 58 11.56 -13.90 16.14
C SER A 58 10.15 -13.90 16.73
N ALA A 59 9.91 -14.67 17.80
CA ALA A 59 8.64 -14.63 18.52
C ALA A 59 8.36 -13.24 19.12
N ARG A 60 9.39 -12.62 19.75
CA ARG A 60 9.27 -11.26 20.28
C ARG A 60 9.05 -10.21 19.19
N LEU A 61 9.61 -10.41 17.99
CA LEU A 61 9.36 -9.53 16.85
C LEU A 61 7.93 -9.68 16.34
N HIS A 62 7.38 -10.90 16.28
CA HIS A 62 5.99 -11.12 15.92
C HIS A 62 5.05 -10.30 16.81
N ASP A 63 5.19 -10.43 18.15
CA ASP A 63 4.39 -9.69 19.12
C ASP A 63 4.62 -8.17 19.03
N HIS A 64 5.82 -7.75 18.64
CA HIS A 64 6.12 -6.33 18.47
C HIS A 64 5.46 -5.76 17.22
N VAL A 65 5.50 -6.45 16.09
CA VAL A 65 4.81 -6.03 14.84
C VAL A 65 3.30 -5.95 15.06
N ASP A 66 2.71 -6.97 15.71
CA ASP A 66 1.28 -7.00 16.03
C ASP A 66 0.88 -5.76 16.84
N ARG A 67 1.60 -5.50 17.92
CA ARG A 67 1.32 -4.36 18.81
C ARG A 67 1.53 -3.02 18.10
N ALA A 68 2.60 -2.87 17.33
CA ALA A 68 2.90 -1.65 16.61
C ALA A 68 1.81 -1.31 15.57
N LEU A 69 1.32 -2.31 14.83
CA LEU A 69 0.20 -2.15 13.90
C LEU A 69 -1.10 -1.81 14.63
N ALA A 70 -1.43 -2.54 15.71
CA ALA A 70 -2.62 -2.27 16.51
C ALA A 70 -2.64 -0.83 17.05
N GLU A 71 -1.52 -0.36 17.61
CA GLU A 71 -1.37 1.01 18.11
C GLU A 71 -1.48 2.05 16.99
N HIS A 72 -0.88 1.78 15.82
CA HIS A 72 -0.95 2.67 14.67
C HIS A 72 -2.40 2.80 14.17
N VAL A 73 -3.11 1.68 13.94
CA VAL A 73 -4.50 1.66 13.52
C VAL A 73 -5.42 2.34 14.54
N GLN A 74 -5.14 2.20 15.83
CA GLN A 74 -5.88 2.90 16.87
C GLN A 74 -5.63 4.42 16.84
N ARG A 75 -4.37 4.85 16.65
CA ARG A 75 -4.01 6.27 16.53
C ARG A 75 -4.65 6.92 15.31
N GLN A 76 -4.63 6.26 14.15
CA GLN A 76 -5.16 6.84 12.90
C GLN A 76 -6.67 7.15 12.96
N ARG A 77 -7.44 6.49 13.84
CA ARG A 77 -8.87 6.82 14.06
C ARG A 77 -9.10 8.23 14.60
N ARG A 78 -8.07 8.83 15.19
CA ARG A 78 -8.12 10.19 15.79
C ARG A 78 -7.49 11.24 14.89
N TRP A 79 -6.91 10.85 13.76
CA TRP A 79 -6.28 11.78 12.85
C TRP A 79 -7.31 12.62 12.11
N PRO A 80 -6.95 13.86 11.70
CA PRO A 80 -7.82 14.70 10.91
C PRO A 80 -8.17 14.04 9.58
N ALA A 81 -9.25 14.50 8.95
CA ALA A 81 -9.70 13.94 7.67
C ALA A 81 -8.61 13.93 6.59
N ARG A 82 -7.73 14.92 6.60
CA ARG A 82 -6.53 14.98 5.77
C ARG A 82 -5.29 15.11 6.66
N THR A 83 -4.41 14.12 6.62
CA THR A 83 -3.16 14.10 7.40
C THR A 83 -2.05 14.86 6.70
N ASP A 84 -0.96 15.17 7.41
CA ASP A 84 0.20 15.81 6.80
C ASP A 84 0.91 14.87 5.80
N GLY A 85 0.91 13.55 6.05
CA GLY A 85 1.36 12.57 5.06
C GLY A 85 0.58 12.63 3.75
N GLU A 86 -0.76 12.78 3.82
CA GLU A 86 -1.61 12.95 2.63
C GLU A 86 -1.41 14.30 1.95
N ARG A 87 -1.14 15.36 2.72
CA ARG A 87 -0.79 16.69 2.18
C ARG A 87 0.53 16.65 1.42
N LEU A 88 1.53 15.96 1.97
CA LEU A 88 2.83 15.76 1.34
C LEU A 88 2.68 15.03 0.00
N THR A 89 1.97 13.90 -0.02
CA THR A 89 1.71 13.14 -1.25
C THR A 89 1.03 14.02 -2.31
N ARG A 90 0.01 14.78 -1.93
CA ARG A 90 -0.68 15.70 -2.87
C ARG A 90 0.22 16.83 -3.38
N ALA A 91 1.08 17.38 -2.53
CA ALA A 91 2.07 18.38 -2.94
C ALA A 91 3.05 17.81 -3.97
N PHE A 92 3.52 16.58 -3.75
CA PHE A 92 4.41 15.89 -4.68
C PHE A 92 3.71 15.58 -6.01
N ARG A 93 2.44 15.17 -5.99
CA ARG A 93 1.66 15.00 -7.24
C ARG A 93 1.44 16.32 -7.98
N ALA A 94 1.19 17.42 -7.28
CA ALA A 94 1.08 18.73 -7.90
C ALA A 94 2.41 19.19 -8.55
N LEU A 95 3.54 18.85 -7.94
CA LEU A 95 4.86 19.07 -8.54
C LEU A 95 5.05 18.26 -9.84
N ASP A 96 4.67 16.98 -9.84
CA ASP A 96 4.72 16.15 -11.05
C ASP A 96 3.86 16.75 -12.18
N GLU A 97 2.63 17.18 -11.87
CA GLU A 97 1.72 17.85 -12.82
C GLU A 97 2.30 19.17 -13.35
N SER A 98 3.02 19.92 -12.50
CA SER A 98 3.66 21.16 -12.89
C SER A 98 4.95 20.98 -13.70
N GLY A 99 5.50 19.77 -13.76
CA GLY A 99 6.74 19.45 -14.49
C GLY A 99 8.00 19.48 -13.61
N VAL A 100 7.86 19.25 -12.32
CA VAL A 100 8.95 18.90 -11.39
C VAL A 100 8.75 17.45 -10.97
N ILE A 101 9.69 16.57 -11.35
CA ILE A 101 9.63 15.14 -11.00
C ILE A 101 9.70 14.98 -9.48
N ALA A 102 8.68 14.46 -8.84
CA ALA A 102 8.61 14.35 -7.38
C ALA A 102 8.51 12.88 -6.93
N ARG A 103 9.43 12.46 -6.04
CA ARG A 103 9.52 11.07 -5.57
C ARG A 103 9.58 11.00 -4.06
N GLU A 104 8.68 10.20 -3.51
CA GLU A 104 8.53 9.98 -2.07
C GLU A 104 9.24 8.70 -1.65
N GLU A 105 9.96 8.72 -0.51
CA GLU A 105 10.71 7.56 0.02
C GLU A 105 11.53 6.85 -1.07
N PHE A 106 12.23 7.65 -1.87
CA PHE A 106 12.85 7.20 -3.09
C PHE A 106 14.29 6.78 -2.87
N THR A 107 14.57 5.49 -2.98
CA THR A 107 15.87 4.86 -2.79
C THR A 107 16.42 4.93 -1.34
N CYS A 108 17.53 4.22 -1.10
CA CYS A 108 18.12 4.09 0.25
C CYS A 108 18.83 5.35 0.76
N CYS A 109 19.34 6.23 -0.15
CA CYS A 109 20.15 7.39 0.23
C CYS A 109 20.18 8.47 -0.85
N GLU A 110 20.64 9.67 -0.46
CA GLU A 110 20.70 10.86 -1.32
C GLU A 110 21.44 10.63 -2.65
N ARG A 111 22.61 9.98 -2.61
CA ARG A 111 23.41 9.77 -3.82
C ARG A 111 22.67 8.89 -4.85
N CYS A 112 22.06 7.81 -4.38
CA CYS A 112 21.26 6.93 -5.23
C CYS A 112 20.06 7.67 -5.81
N ALA A 113 19.33 8.43 -4.98
CA ALA A 113 18.19 9.22 -5.41
C ALA A 113 18.55 10.28 -6.47
N ARG A 114 19.61 11.05 -6.24
CA ARG A 114 20.07 12.06 -7.22
C ARG A 114 20.45 11.42 -8.53
N THR A 115 21.25 10.36 -8.51
CA THR A 115 21.69 9.67 -9.75
C THR A 115 20.50 9.16 -10.56
N ALA A 116 19.53 8.53 -9.90
CA ALA A 116 18.35 8.00 -10.58
C ALA A 116 17.44 9.12 -11.12
N LEU A 117 17.22 10.20 -10.35
CA LEU A 117 16.39 11.33 -10.77
C LEU A 117 17.03 12.18 -11.88
N GLU A 118 18.34 12.37 -11.88
CA GLU A 118 19.07 13.01 -12.98
C GLU A 118 18.93 12.19 -14.27
N GLY A 119 19.00 10.86 -14.17
CA GLY A 119 18.73 9.94 -15.26
C GLY A 119 17.29 10.03 -15.77
N GLU A 120 16.30 10.04 -14.88
CA GLU A 120 14.87 10.19 -15.24
C GLU A 120 14.60 11.56 -15.90
N LEU A 121 15.16 12.62 -15.35
CA LEU A 121 15.06 13.98 -15.89
C LEU A 121 15.64 14.07 -17.30
N ALA A 122 16.82 13.51 -17.51
CA ALA A 122 17.47 13.47 -18.84
C ALA A 122 16.65 12.64 -19.84
N ALA A 123 16.18 11.47 -19.44
CA ALA A 123 15.35 10.59 -20.26
C ALA A 123 14.03 11.25 -20.67
N ARG A 124 13.35 11.94 -19.74
CA ARG A 124 12.12 12.66 -20.02
C ARG A 124 12.36 13.82 -20.99
N ASN A 125 13.41 14.61 -20.77
CA ASN A 125 13.74 15.77 -21.60
C ASN A 125 14.30 15.40 -23.00
N SER A 126 14.70 14.15 -23.21
CA SER A 126 15.14 13.65 -24.52
C SER A 126 13.99 13.19 -25.42
N ARG A 127 12.77 13.06 -24.89
CA ARG A 127 11.60 12.57 -25.64
C ARG A 127 10.77 13.76 -26.18
N PRO A 128 10.67 13.96 -27.51
CA PRO A 128 9.93 15.09 -28.07
C PRO A 128 8.43 15.11 -27.74
N ALA A 129 7.85 13.94 -27.45
CA ALA A 129 6.42 13.79 -27.13
C ALA A 129 6.10 14.11 -25.66
N ASP A 130 7.09 14.17 -24.78
CA ASP A 130 6.90 14.41 -23.36
C ASP A 130 6.98 15.91 -23.04
N THR A 131 6.21 16.34 -22.04
CA THR A 131 6.39 17.69 -21.49
C THR A 131 7.72 17.71 -20.73
N PRO A 132 8.67 18.61 -21.12
CA PRO A 132 9.98 18.66 -20.47
C PRO A 132 9.86 18.97 -18.98
N ALA A 133 10.61 18.24 -18.17
CA ALA A 133 10.70 18.51 -16.74
C ALA A 133 11.77 19.58 -16.45
N ARG A 134 11.46 20.49 -15.52
CA ARG A 134 12.33 21.59 -15.10
C ARG A 134 13.35 21.15 -14.06
N GLY A 135 13.00 20.15 -13.26
CA GLY A 135 13.81 19.66 -12.16
C GLY A 135 13.15 18.50 -11.46
N TYR A 136 13.62 18.23 -10.26
CA TYR A 136 13.11 17.16 -9.41
C TYR A 136 13.13 17.54 -7.93
N ALA A 137 12.28 16.87 -7.13
CA ALA A 137 12.24 16.91 -5.67
C ALA A 137 12.11 15.48 -5.12
N PHE A 138 12.70 15.20 -3.96
CA PHE A 138 12.64 13.89 -3.34
C PHE A 138 12.95 13.93 -1.86
N TYR A 139 12.54 12.88 -1.17
CA TYR A 139 13.14 12.46 0.09
C TYR A 139 13.37 10.94 0.04
N HIS A 140 14.39 10.46 0.74
CA HIS A 140 14.77 9.05 0.73
C HIS A 140 14.45 8.35 2.05
N ASP A 141 14.66 7.03 2.13
CA ASP A 141 14.30 6.22 3.30
C ASP A 141 14.90 6.74 4.61
N GLN A 142 16.14 7.24 4.59
CA GLN A 142 16.77 7.80 5.81
C GLN A 142 16.11 9.12 6.25
N ASP A 143 15.68 9.99 5.32
CA ASP A 143 14.95 11.22 5.65
C ASP A 143 13.60 10.87 6.29
N ALA A 144 12.90 9.86 5.73
CA ALA A 144 11.65 9.34 6.29
C ALA A 144 11.86 8.78 7.71
N ALA A 145 12.90 7.98 7.93
CA ALA A 145 13.23 7.44 9.25
C ALA A 145 13.49 8.54 10.29
N HIS A 146 14.22 9.60 9.93
CA HIS A 146 14.44 10.76 10.80
C HIS A 146 13.14 11.50 11.12
N ALA A 147 12.25 11.67 10.12
CA ALA A 147 10.96 12.31 10.33
C ALA A 147 10.03 11.46 11.22
N VAL A 148 10.01 10.14 11.06
CA VAL A 148 9.32 9.20 11.97
C VAL A 148 9.83 9.31 13.40
N ALA A 149 11.14 9.57 13.58
CA ALA A 149 11.76 9.78 14.89
C ALA A 149 11.49 11.18 15.50
N GLY A 150 10.71 12.03 14.80
CA GLY A 150 10.30 13.35 15.29
C GLY A 150 11.13 14.52 14.80
N SER A 151 12.04 14.31 13.85
CA SER A 151 12.75 15.41 13.16
C SER A 151 11.89 16.00 12.04
N SER A 152 12.26 17.18 11.53
CA SER A 152 11.67 17.68 10.30
C SER A 152 12.05 16.80 9.11
N LEU A 153 11.11 16.63 8.16
CA LEU A 153 11.41 15.91 6.93
C LEU A 153 12.33 16.75 6.05
N THR A 154 13.43 16.14 5.60
CA THR A 154 14.38 16.80 4.70
C THR A 154 14.04 16.49 3.25
N ILE A 155 13.83 17.52 2.41
CA ILE A 155 13.55 17.38 0.98
C ILE A 155 14.75 17.89 0.17
N GLY A 156 15.30 17.00 -0.65
CA GLY A 156 16.30 17.32 -1.66
C GLY A 156 15.64 17.74 -2.98
N PHE A 157 16.32 18.59 -3.74
CA PHE A 157 15.86 19.01 -5.06
C PHE A 157 17.04 19.27 -6.02
N GLY A 158 16.71 19.33 -7.31
CA GLY A 158 17.64 19.67 -8.37
C GLY A 158 16.92 20.19 -9.60
N ALA A 159 17.66 20.71 -10.57
CA ALA A 159 17.11 21.29 -11.76
C ALA A 159 17.80 20.77 -13.03
N SER A 160 17.11 20.82 -14.16
CA SER A 160 17.64 20.46 -15.47
C SER A 160 18.82 21.37 -15.92
N HIS A 161 18.91 22.56 -15.32
CA HIS A 161 20.01 23.50 -15.56
C HIS A 161 20.35 24.23 -14.23
N PRO A 162 21.65 24.39 -13.87
CA PRO A 162 22.06 24.97 -12.59
C PRO A 162 21.42 26.33 -12.27
N ILE A 163 21.26 27.21 -13.26
CA ILE A 163 20.66 28.55 -13.09
C ILE A 163 19.20 28.51 -12.62
N ARG A 164 18.50 27.39 -12.82
CA ARG A 164 17.10 27.21 -12.41
C ARG A 164 16.95 26.58 -11.03
N ARG A 165 18.05 26.20 -10.38
CA ARG A 165 17.97 25.41 -9.16
C ARG A 165 17.23 26.14 -8.03
N ALA A 166 17.51 27.46 -7.84
CA ALA A 166 16.78 28.25 -6.86
C ALA A 166 15.27 28.35 -7.18
N ALA A 167 14.91 28.53 -8.47
CA ALA A 167 13.52 28.59 -8.89
C ALA A 167 12.78 27.26 -8.66
N VAL A 168 13.42 26.12 -8.92
CA VAL A 168 12.85 24.80 -8.60
C VAL A 168 12.67 24.63 -7.10
N GLY A 169 13.65 25.07 -6.28
CA GLY A 169 13.52 25.05 -4.82
C GLY A 169 12.31 25.86 -4.33
N GLU A 170 12.09 27.04 -4.91
CA GLU A 170 10.91 27.87 -4.58
C GLU A 170 9.60 27.21 -5.02
N GLU A 171 9.54 26.64 -6.23
CA GLU A 171 8.37 25.87 -6.68
C GLU A 171 8.04 24.72 -5.72
N VAL A 172 9.05 23.99 -5.23
CA VAL A 172 8.87 22.92 -4.23
C VAL A 172 8.34 23.47 -2.92
N ALA A 173 8.93 24.56 -2.42
CA ALA A 173 8.50 25.20 -1.17
C ALA A 173 7.06 25.75 -1.27
N GLU A 174 6.72 26.38 -2.38
CA GLU A 174 5.36 26.88 -2.63
C GLU A 174 4.33 25.76 -2.72
N ALA A 175 4.63 24.67 -3.42
CA ALA A 175 3.73 23.52 -3.51
C ALA A 175 3.46 22.89 -2.14
N LEU A 176 4.47 22.73 -1.30
CA LEU A 176 4.33 22.22 0.05
C LEU A 176 3.48 23.16 0.94
N ARG A 177 3.76 24.48 0.89
CA ARG A 177 2.99 25.50 1.63
C ARG A 177 1.53 25.58 1.16
N ALA A 178 1.29 25.49 -0.16
CA ALA A 178 -0.05 25.50 -0.73
C ALA A 178 -0.91 24.31 -0.26
N HIS A 179 -0.26 23.19 0.09
CA HIS A 179 -0.92 22.03 0.69
C HIS A 179 -0.98 22.07 2.22
N GLY A 180 -0.57 23.19 2.84
CA GLY A 180 -0.69 23.43 4.28
C GLY A 180 0.43 22.82 5.13
N LEU A 181 1.59 22.56 4.54
CA LEU A 181 2.79 22.14 5.26
C LEU A 181 3.66 23.34 5.63
N THR A 182 4.36 23.25 6.77
CA THR A 182 5.31 24.27 7.21
C THR A 182 6.68 23.99 6.60
N VAL A 183 7.24 24.95 5.86
CA VAL A 183 8.52 24.82 5.17
C VAL A 183 9.51 25.84 5.67
N ASP A 184 10.64 25.36 6.19
CA ASP A 184 11.80 26.16 6.54
C ASP A 184 12.87 26.01 5.44
N TRP A 185 13.09 27.09 4.71
CA TRP A 185 14.09 27.21 3.65
C TRP A 185 14.39 28.69 3.37
N ASP A 186 15.66 29.03 3.31
CA ASP A 186 16.16 30.40 3.18
C ASP A 186 16.36 30.88 1.71
N GLY A 187 15.99 30.04 0.73
CA GLY A 187 16.15 30.34 -0.68
C GLY A 187 17.53 29.94 -1.25
N ASP A 188 18.43 29.41 -0.44
CA ASP A 188 19.75 28.95 -0.89
C ASP A 188 19.60 27.64 -1.70
N PRO A 189 19.98 27.64 -3.00
CA PRO A 189 19.88 26.46 -3.85
C PRO A 189 20.78 25.30 -3.42
N ASP A 190 21.78 25.55 -2.59
CA ASP A 190 22.68 24.50 -2.08
C ASP A 190 22.21 23.88 -0.76
N ARG A 191 21.15 24.41 -0.18
CA ARG A 191 20.53 23.89 1.06
C ARG A 191 19.23 23.14 0.75
N LYS A 192 18.96 22.08 1.53
CA LYS A 192 17.73 21.31 1.46
C LYS A 192 16.58 22.05 2.16
N LEU A 193 15.35 21.71 1.80
CA LEU A 193 14.17 22.18 2.52
C LEU A 193 13.94 21.29 3.76
N HIS A 194 13.44 21.91 4.83
CA HIS A 194 12.99 21.22 6.02
C HIS A 194 11.49 21.42 6.20
N VAL A 195 10.75 20.32 6.28
CA VAL A 195 9.28 20.34 6.39
C VAL A 195 8.88 19.89 7.78
N GLY A 196 8.25 20.81 8.53
CA GLY A 196 7.63 20.50 9.82
C GLY A 196 6.29 19.82 9.58
N MET A 197 6.16 18.56 10.01
CA MET A 197 4.95 17.77 9.84
C MET A 197 4.82 16.68 10.89
N ASP A 198 3.57 16.30 11.19
CA ASP A 198 3.30 15.06 11.89
C ASP A 198 3.38 13.89 10.91
N TRP A 199 4.25 12.92 11.19
CA TRP A 199 4.37 11.73 10.34
C TRP A 199 3.21 10.78 10.59
N ASN A 200 2.13 10.94 9.81
CA ASN A 200 0.86 10.23 10.00
C ASN A 200 0.32 9.69 8.66
N ARG A 201 0.93 8.63 8.16
CA ARG A 201 0.48 7.89 6.97
C ARG A 201 -0.54 6.83 7.38
N ARG A 202 -1.75 6.90 6.78
CA ARG A 202 -2.82 5.93 7.04
C ARG A 202 -2.51 4.58 6.44
N ARG A 203 -2.93 3.55 7.14
CA ARG A 203 -2.93 2.17 6.66
C ARG A 203 -4.35 1.72 6.38
N PHE A 204 -4.53 0.99 5.30
CA PHE A 204 -5.82 0.49 4.84
C PHE A 204 -5.71 -0.97 4.43
N GLY A 205 -6.88 -1.61 4.24
CA GLY A 205 -6.97 -2.95 3.72
C GLY A 205 -6.10 -3.95 4.48
N ARG A 206 -5.45 -4.82 3.75
CA ARG A 206 -4.49 -5.80 4.30
C ARG A 206 -3.32 -5.12 5.03
N GLY A 207 -2.88 -3.96 4.57
CA GLY A 207 -1.81 -3.21 5.20
C GLY A 207 -2.12 -2.72 6.62
N ALA A 208 -3.41 -2.63 7.00
CA ALA A 208 -3.88 -2.30 8.34
C ALA A 208 -4.23 -3.53 9.19
N ALA A 209 -4.18 -4.74 8.62
CA ALA A 209 -4.52 -5.96 9.32
C ALA A 209 -3.40 -6.39 10.29
N PHE A 210 -3.80 -6.89 11.44
CA PHE A 210 -2.91 -7.48 12.45
C PHE A 210 -3.61 -8.64 13.17
N PRO A 211 -2.86 -9.69 13.58
CA PRO A 211 -3.48 -10.89 14.15
C PRO A 211 -4.12 -10.67 15.52
N GLY A 212 -3.63 -9.72 16.31
CA GLY A 212 -3.98 -9.55 17.72
C GLY A 212 -3.25 -10.56 18.60
N PRO A 213 -3.29 -10.37 19.93
CA PRO A 213 -2.56 -11.22 20.87
C PRO A 213 -3.06 -12.67 20.82
N ALA A 214 -2.11 -13.62 20.87
CA ALA A 214 -2.42 -15.03 20.98
C ALA A 214 -3.20 -15.32 22.27
N VAL A 215 -4.13 -16.28 22.19
CA VAL A 215 -4.96 -16.72 23.33
C VAL A 215 -4.69 -18.19 23.60
N ASP A 216 -4.45 -18.53 24.86
CA ASP A 216 -4.25 -19.92 25.26
C ASP A 216 -5.47 -20.79 24.92
N GLY A 217 -5.24 -21.91 24.24
CA GLY A 217 -6.31 -22.82 23.85
C GLY A 217 -7.18 -22.32 22.69
N GLU A 218 -6.73 -21.31 21.92
CA GLU A 218 -7.47 -20.86 20.75
C GLU A 218 -7.67 -21.99 19.72
N PRO A 219 -8.82 -22.00 19.01
CA PRO A 219 -9.09 -23.02 18.00
C PRO A 219 -8.06 -22.98 16.87
N MET A 220 -7.54 -24.15 16.51
CA MET A 220 -6.60 -24.33 15.41
C MET A 220 -7.28 -25.01 14.24
N VAL A 221 -6.89 -24.66 13.03
CA VAL A 221 -7.39 -25.24 11.79
C VAL A 221 -6.22 -25.53 10.87
N HIS A 222 -6.32 -26.59 10.09
CA HIS A 222 -5.36 -26.84 9.02
C HIS A 222 -5.89 -26.23 7.73
N VAL A 223 -5.10 -25.35 7.08
CA VAL A 223 -5.48 -24.66 5.86
C VAL A 223 -4.53 -24.96 4.71
N SER A 224 -5.11 -25.14 3.54
CA SER A 224 -4.39 -25.15 2.26
C SER A 224 -5.06 -24.18 1.30
N PHE A 225 -4.23 -23.49 0.52
CA PHE A 225 -4.71 -22.55 -0.50
C PHE A 225 -4.54 -23.18 -1.87
N ASN A 226 -5.61 -23.15 -2.65
CA ASN A 226 -5.60 -23.61 -4.04
C ASN A 226 -5.92 -22.43 -4.96
N ASN A 227 -5.05 -22.22 -5.93
CA ASN A 227 -5.25 -21.29 -7.02
C ASN A 227 -5.40 -22.07 -8.32
N PRO A 228 -6.57 -22.07 -8.97
CA PRO A 228 -6.75 -22.75 -10.25
C PRO A 228 -6.09 -22.03 -11.44
N GLY A 229 -5.58 -20.82 -11.23
CA GLY A 229 -4.91 -20.01 -12.26
C GLY A 229 -3.38 -20.20 -12.33
N PRO A 230 -2.73 -19.53 -13.26
CA PRO A 230 -1.28 -19.60 -13.45
C PRO A 230 -0.47 -18.80 -12.43
N TYR A 231 -1.12 -18.13 -11.50
CA TYR A 231 -0.46 -17.21 -10.55
C TYR A 231 0.07 -17.96 -9.34
N GLU A 232 1.22 -17.54 -8.85
CA GLU A 232 1.80 -18.05 -7.61
C GLU A 232 0.99 -17.60 -6.39
N VAL A 233 1.00 -18.42 -5.33
CA VAL A 233 0.39 -18.03 -4.06
C VAL A 233 1.25 -16.93 -3.42
N PRO A 234 0.70 -15.74 -3.12
CA PRO A 234 1.48 -14.67 -2.51
C PRO A 234 2.11 -15.10 -1.19
N GLU A 235 3.28 -14.55 -0.85
CA GLU A 235 3.99 -14.87 0.38
C GLU A 235 3.10 -14.68 1.62
N TRP A 236 2.34 -13.58 1.68
CA TRP A 236 1.46 -13.28 2.80
C TRP A 236 0.28 -14.27 2.96
N VAL A 237 -0.11 -14.99 1.90
CA VAL A 237 -1.09 -16.08 1.95
C VAL A 237 -0.39 -17.37 2.36
N SER A 238 0.73 -17.69 1.70
CA SER A 238 1.47 -18.94 1.95
C SER A 238 2.07 -19.01 3.36
N HIS A 239 2.33 -17.87 3.98
CA HIS A 239 2.76 -17.76 5.39
C HIS A 239 1.79 -18.45 6.35
N TYR A 240 0.50 -18.44 6.03
CA TYR A 240 -0.56 -19.05 6.86
C TYR A 240 -1.00 -20.42 6.37
N GLN A 241 -0.23 -21.06 5.47
CA GLN A 241 -0.50 -22.44 5.05
C GLN A 241 -0.10 -23.44 6.14
N GLY A 242 -0.90 -24.50 6.31
CA GLY A 242 -0.70 -25.52 7.34
C GLY A 242 -1.56 -25.29 8.56
N ARG A 243 -1.04 -25.55 9.75
CA ARG A 243 -1.80 -25.42 11.01
C ARG A 243 -1.70 -23.98 11.54
N VAL A 244 -2.81 -23.29 11.58
CA VAL A 244 -2.90 -21.87 11.96
C VAL A 244 -4.07 -21.64 12.91
N SER A 245 -4.01 -20.61 13.75
CA SER A 245 -5.14 -20.24 14.58
C SER A 245 -6.28 -19.67 13.76
N VAL A 246 -7.51 -19.97 14.18
CA VAL A 246 -8.71 -19.42 13.52
C VAL A 246 -8.70 -17.90 13.56
N ARG A 247 -8.22 -17.30 14.64
CA ARG A 247 -8.07 -15.85 14.80
C ARG A 247 -7.16 -15.26 13.73
N GLU A 248 -5.94 -15.79 13.58
CA GLU A 248 -4.99 -15.31 12.59
C GLU A 248 -5.52 -15.47 11.17
N LEU A 249 -6.04 -16.66 10.84
CA LEU A 249 -6.60 -16.91 9.51
C LEU A 249 -7.75 -15.95 9.19
N SER A 250 -8.64 -15.72 10.15
CA SER A 250 -9.82 -14.86 9.97
C SER A 250 -9.49 -13.38 9.85
N ARG A 251 -8.38 -12.93 10.43
CA ARG A 251 -7.98 -11.52 10.40
C ARG A 251 -6.97 -11.19 9.32
N MET A 252 -6.07 -12.15 9.03
CA MET A 252 -4.92 -11.90 8.17
C MET A 252 -5.10 -12.35 6.74
N VAL A 253 -5.95 -13.36 6.48
CA VAL A 253 -6.06 -13.96 5.16
C VAL A 253 -7.47 -13.92 4.60
N LEU A 254 -8.44 -14.47 5.30
CA LEU A 254 -9.79 -14.65 4.74
C LEU A 254 -10.44 -13.35 4.26
N PRO A 255 -10.35 -12.21 4.97
CA PRO A 255 -10.93 -10.95 4.50
C PRO A 255 -10.31 -10.41 3.21
N TRP A 256 -9.08 -10.82 2.92
CA TRP A 256 -8.26 -10.34 1.81
C TRP A 256 -7.97 -11.41 0.77
N LEU A 257 -8.48 -12.64 0.97
CA LEU A 257 -8.24 -13.78 0.09
C LEU A 257 -8.48 -13.39 -1.38
N PRO A 258 -7.51 -13.58 -2.28
CA PRO A 258 -7.72 -13.25 -3.69
C PRO A 258 -8.95 -13.96 -4.28
N ARG A 259 -9.73 -13.28 -5.12
CA ARG A 259 -11.06 -13.76 -5.60
C ARG A 259 -11.08 -15.16 -6.22
N PHE A 260 -10.00 -15.61 -6.80
CA PHE A 260 -9.94 -16.91 -7.47
C PHE A 260 -9.30 -18.00 -6.59
N PHE A 261 -8.92 -17.65 -5.38
CA PHE A 261 -8.33 -18.59 -4.43
C PHE A 261 -9.40 -19.29 -3.63
N VAL A 262 -9.14 -20.55 -3.37
CA VAL A 262 -9.95 -21.38 -2.48
C VAL A 262 -9.14 -21.71 -1.25
N ALA A 263 -9.61 -21.29 -0.07
CA ALA A 263 -9.08 -21.72 1.21
C ALA A 263 -9.80 -23.00 1.64
N THR A 264 -9.13 -24.13 1.58
CA THR A 264 -9.63 -25.40 2.09
C THR A 264 -9.20 -25.57 3.52
N LEU A 265 -10.18 -25.64 4.43
CA LEU A 265 -9.99 -25.73 5.87
C LEU A 265 -10.37 -27.11 6.36
N SER A 266 -9.51 -27.72 7.19
CA SER A 266 -9.78 -29.02 7.83
C SER A 266 -9.65 -28.91 9.34
N SER A 267 -10.67 -29.34 10.09
CA SER A 267 -10.62 -29.42 11.53
C SER A 267 -9.95 -30.70 12.01
N ASP A 268 -9.43 -30.72 13.24
CA ASP A 268 -8.88 -31.92 13.88
C ASP A 268 -9.92 -33.07 14.01
N ARG A 269 -11.21 -32.78 13.80
CA ARG A 269 -12.31 -33.76 13.77
C ARG A 269 -12.60 -34.32 12.38
N GLY A 270 -11.80 -33.95 11.37
CA GLY A 270 -11.96 -34.42 9.99
C GLY A 270 -13.04 -33.72 9.18
N HIS A 271 -13.66 -32.65 9.70
CA HIS A 271 -14.57 -31.82 8.91
C HIS A 271 -13.77 -30.92 7.97
N THR A 272 -14.25 -30.79 6.75
CA THR A 272 -13.61 -29.93 5.72
C THR A 272 -14.62 -28.99 5.12
N ILE A 273 -14.22 -27.71 4.94
CA ILE A 273 -14.94 -26.71 4.17
C ILE A 273 -13.99 -26.00 3.21
N ALA A 274 -14.54 -25.48 2.11
CA ALA A 274 -13.82 -24.66 1.17
C ALA A 274 -14.46 -23.26 1.14
N LEU A 275 -13.64 -22.23 1.36
CA LEU A 275 -14.05 -20.83 1.37
C LEU A 275 -13.49 -20.09 0.17
N GLU A 276 -14.33 -19.28 -0.44
CA GLU A 276 -14.01 -18.34 -1.52
C GLU A 276 -14.46 -16.93 -1.11
N ARG A 277 -13.71 -15.91 -1.50
CA ARG A 277 -14.11 -14.52 -1.23
C ARG A 277 -14.80 -13.90 -2.44
N ASP A 278 -15.87 -13.17 -2.17
CA ASP A 278 -16.58 -12.35 -3.14
C ASP A 278 -16.90 -10.98 -2.50
N PHE A 279 -16.08 -9.98 -2.82
CA PHE A 279 -16.06 -8.66 -2.18
C PHE A 279 -15.96 -8.73 -0.64
N ASP A 280 -17.01 -8.38 0.08
CA ASP A 280 -17.10 -8.40 1.54
C ASP A 280 -17.70 -9.69 2.10
N LEU A 281 -17.93 -10.69 1.26
CA LEU A 281 -18.48 -11.99 1.64
C LEU A 281 -17.45 -13.10 1.49
N LEU A 282 -17.48 -14.05 2.41
CA LEU A 282 -16.83 -15.35 2.33
C LEU A 282 -17.89 -16.42 2.12
N ARG A 283 -17.86 -17.09 0.98
CA ARG A 283 -18.80 -18.17 0.63
C ARG A 283 -18.18 -19.51 0.96
N VAL A 284 -18.94 -20.36 1.61
CA VAL A 284 -18.65 -21.79 1.59
C VAL A 284 -19.01 -22.29 0.18
N ARG A 285 -18.11 -23.02 -0.44
CA ARG A 285 -18.34 -23.57 -1.78
C ARG A 285 -19.62 -24.38 -1.81
N HIS A 286 -20.59 -23.97 -2.63
CA HIS A 286 -21.95 -24.53 -2.70
C HIS A 286 -22.78 -24.34 -1.39
N GLY A 287 -22.47 -23.35 -0.59
CA GLY A 287 -23.14 -23.08 0.68
C GLY A 287 -23.36 -21.58 0.95
N PRO A 288 -23.78 -21.24 2.18
CA PRO A 288 -24.06 -19.88 2.59
C PRO A 288 -22.81 -19.01 2.63
N ALA A 289 -23.01 -17.70 2.50
CA ALA A 289 -21.97 -16.71 2.65
C ALA A 289 -21.99 -16.09 4.06
N LEU A 290 -20.84 -15.65 4.54
CA LEU A 290 -20.65 -14.87 5.74
C LEU A 290 -19.99 -13.53 5.43
N SER A 291 -20.24 -12.52 6.24
CA SER A 291 -19.44 -11.30 6.18
C SER A 291 -17.97 -11.63 6.50
N ARG A 292 -17.06 -11.14 5.69
CA ARG A 292 -15.60 -11.32 5.90
C ARG A 292 -15.14 -10.79 7.26
N GLU A 293 -15.80 -9.77 7.80
CA GLU A 293 -15.47 -9.16 9.08
C GLU A 293 -15.92 -9.98 10.28
N ARG A 294 -16.90 -10.89 10.09
CA ARG A 294 -17.52 -11.67 11.14
C ARG A 294 -17.26 -13.17 11.07
N VAL A 295 -16.29 -13.59 10.26
CA VAL A 295 -16.03 -15.02 10.01
C VAL A 295 -15.38 -15.73 11.20
N GLU A 296 -14.67 -15.01 12.08
CA GLU A 296 -13.88 -15.59 13.18
C GLU A 296 -14.75 -16.43 14.15
N GLU A 297 -15.89 -15.91 14.61
CA GLU A 297 -16.75 -16.64 15.55
C GLU A 297 -17.41 -17.89 14.94
N PRO A 298 -18.06 -17.82 13.75
CA PRO A 298 -18.59 -19.02 13.10
C PRO A 298 -17.52 -20.08 12.80
N LEU A 299 -16.34 -19.66 12.36
CA LEU A 299 -15.25 -20.57 12.07
C LEU A 299 -14.73 -21.26 13.34
N SER A 300 -14.57 -20.50 14.45
CA SER A 300 -14.19 -21.05 15.75
C SER A 300 -15.17 -22.10 16.25
N ARG A 301 -16.46 -21.86 16.10
CA ARG A 301 -17.52 -22.82 16.48
C ARG A 301 -17.51 -24.05 15.56
N TRP A 302 -17.32 -23.88 14.26
CA TRP A 302 -17.28 -24.97 13.31
C TRP A 302 -16.08 -25.91 13.58
N VAL A 303 -14.90 -25.38 13.86
CA VAL A 303 -13.70 -26.18 14.16
C VAL A 303 -13.93 -27.12 15.34
N VAL A 304 -14.69 -26.69 16.37
CA VAL A 304 -15.01 -27.56 17.53
C VAL A 304 -16.24 -28.44 17.30
N GLY A 305 -16.83 -28.43 16.10
CA GLY A 305 -17.89 -29.37 15.69
C GLY A 305 -19.30 -28.79 15.64
N ALA A 306 -19.47 -27.47 15.74
CA ALA A 306 -20.77 -26.85 15.47
C ALA A 306 -21.09 -26.86 13.96
N VAL A 307 -22.37 -26.84 13.64
CA VAL A 307 -22.83 -26.73 12.24
C VAL A 307 -22.54 -25.32 11.73
N TRP A 308 -22.08 -25.24 10.48
CA TRP A 308 -21.91 -23.95 9.80
C TRP A 308 -23.23 -23.19 9.74
N PRO A 309 -23.22 -21.85 9.91
CA PRO A 309 -24.44 -21.04 9.85
C PRO A 309 -25.25 -21.31 8.58
N ARG A 310 -26.59 -21.31 8.70
CA ARG A 310 -27.49 -21.55 7.56
C ARG A 310 -27.97 -20.24 6.93
N GLU A 311 -27.94 -19.14 7.68
CA GLU A 311 -28.33 -17.83 7.17
C GLU A 311 -27.19 -17.24 6.36
N GLU A 312 -27.54 -16.79 5.16
CA GLU A 312 -26.62 -16.11 4.26
C GLU A 312 -26.51 -14.63 4.67
N ALA A 313 -25.28 -14.15 4.86
CA ALA A 313 -25.03 -12.74 5.05
C ALA A 313 -25.41 -11.97 3.80
N ARG A 314 -26.03 -10.82 3.97
CA ARG A 314 -26.21 -9.87 2.87
C ARG A 314 -24.99 -8.97 2.79
N SER A 315 -24.50 -8.79 1.57
CA SER A 315 -23.44 -7.84 1.34
C SER A 315 -23.91 -6.41 1.61
N ALA A 316 -23.06 -5.63 2.28
CA ALA A 316 -23.33 -4.24 2.58
C ALA A 316 -22.81 -3.26 1.52
N HIS A 317 -22.20 -3.70 0.50
CA HIS A 317 -21.53 -3.11 -0.70
C HIS A 317 -21.41 -1.58 -0.86
N THR A 318 -22.01 -0.76 -0.04
CA THR A 318 -21.90 0.70 -0.17
C THR A 318 -20.53 1.17 0.30
N GLY A 319 -19.80 1.86 -0.59
CA GLY A 319 -18.50 2.43 -0.28
C GLY A 319 -17.32 1.47 -0.34
N LEU A 320 -17.47 0.31 -1.03
CA LEU A 320 -16.41 -0.67 -1.22
C LEU A 320 -16.12 -0.87 -2.71
N VAL A 321 -14.85 -0.91 -3.08
CA VAL A 321 -14.36 -1.30 -4.41
C VAL A 321 -13.22 -2.28 -4.30
N GLU A 322 -13.08 -3.19 -5.25
CA GLU A 322 -11.84 -3.94 -5.41
C GLU A 322 -10.84 -3.10 -6.20
N VAL A 323 -9.64 -2.98 -5.68
CA VAL A 323 -8.54 -2.20 -6.28
C VAL A 323 -7.38 -3.12 -6.61
N HIS A 324 -6.96 -3.10 -7.87
CA HIS A 324 -5.75 -3.75 -8.35
C HIS A 324 -4.86 -2.69 -8.96
N TYR A 325 -3.59 -2.61 -8.56
CA TYR A 325 -2.67 -1.59 -9.08
C TYR A 325 -1.23 -2.10 -9.16
N ALA A 326 -0.43 -1.42 -10.00
CA ALA A 326 1.01 -1.56 -10.00
C ALA A 326 1.65 -0.17 -10.17
N ASP A 327 2.69 0.11 -9.42
CA ASP A 327 3.51 1.31 -9.56
C ASP A 327 4.81 0.96 -10.30
N ALA A 328 4.95 1.44 -11.53
CA ALA A 328 6.09 1.15 -12.38
C ALA A 328 7.42 1.82 -11.91
N ALA A 329 7.34 2.75 -10.96
CA ALA A 329 8.51 3.39 -10.37
C ALA A 329 9.07 2.60 -9.16
N GLU A 330 8.30 1.66 -8.60
CA GLU A 330 8.70 0.85 -7.47
C GLU A 330 9.17 -0.53 -7.93
N GLU A 331 10.49 -0.77 -7.89
CA GLU A 331 11.02 -2.11 -8.13
C GLU A 331 10.64 -3.04 -6.96
N GLY A 332 9.71 -3.96 -7.23
CA GLY A 332 9.38 -5.09 -6.34
C GLY A 332 8.35 -4.84 -5.23
N LEU A 333 7.85 -3.63 -5.03
CA LEU A 333 6.86 -3.32 -3.98
C LEU A 333 5.52 -2.78 -4.50
N GLY A 334 5.46 -2.33 -5.75
CA GLY A 334 4.29 -1.69 -6.34
C GLY A 334 3.30 -2.65 -7.01
N PHE A 335 3.51 -3.94 -6.90
CA PHE A 335 2.62 -4.92 -7.54
C PHE A 335 1.64 -5.48 -6.51
N MET A 336 0.40 -5.04 -6.60
CA MET A 336 -0.68 -5.79 -5.99
C MET A 336 -1.09 -6.90 -6.98
N ASP A 337 -0.54 -8.10 -6.82
CA ASP A 337 -0.80 -9.23 -7.71
C ASP A 337 -2.30 -9.60 -7.76
N TYR A 338 -3.07 -9.13 -6.76
CA TYR A 338 -4.49 -9.46 -6.63
C TYR A 338 -5.27 -8.26 -6.11
N ALA A 339 -6.51 -8.11 -6.61
CA ALA A 339 -7.40 -7.06 -6.17
C ALA A 339 -7.79 -7.20 -4.69
N GLU A 340 -7.67 -6.11 -3.95
CA GLU A 340 -8.13 -5.97 -2.56
C GLU A 340 -9.45 -5.18 -2.48
N PRO A 341 -10.38 -5.58 -1.61
CA PRO A 341 -11.55 -4.77 -1.30
C PRO A 341 -11.16 -3.61 -0.37
N LEU A 342 -11.23 -2.40 -0.88
CA LEU A 342 -10.92 -1.17 -0.15
C LEU A 342 -12.14 -0.28 0.00
N GLU A 343 -12.21 0.43 1.13
CA GLU A 343 -13.21 1.48 1.33
C GLU A 343 -12.92 2.70 0.46
N THR A 344 -13.93 3.51 0.19
CA THR A 344 -13.87 4.71 -0.64
C THR A 344 -12.67 5.62 -0.30
N ALA A 345 -12.42 5.86 0.98
CA ALA A 345 -11.32 6.72 1.42
C ALA A 345 -9.94 6.18 0.99
N ALA A 346 -9.75 4.87 1.14
CA ALA A 346 -8.53 4.19 0.73
C ALA A 346 -8.36 4.18 -0.80
N ALA A 347 -9.43 3.82 -1.52
CA ALA A 347 -9.42 3.78 -2.98
C ALA A 347 -9.09 5.16 -3.60
N ARG A 348 -9.64 6.23 -3.04
CA ARG A 348 -9.34 7.62 -3.45
C ARG A 348 -7.87 7.99 -3.19
N LEU A 349 -7.31 7.53 -2.08
CA LEU A 349 -5.92 7.82 -1.73
C LEU A 349 -4.95 7.13 -2.69
N ILE A 350 -5.24 5.90 -3.15
CA ILE A 350 -4.44 5.17 -4.15
C ILE A 350 -4.19 6.02 -5.39
N VAL A 351 -5.19 6.78 -5.87
CA VAL A 351 -5.04 7.67 -7.05
C VAL A 351 -3.86 8.64 -6.89
N HIS A 352 -3.62 9.14 -5.68
CA HIS A 352 -2.51 10.06 -5.39
C HIS A 352 -1.22 9.37 -4.98
N GLN A 353 -1.29 8.17 -4.40
CA GLN A 353 -0.10 7.43 -3.97
C GLN A 353 0.70 6.88 -5.15
N LEU A 354 0.04 6.56 -6.25
CA LEU A 354 0.70 6.03 -7.44
C LEU A 354 1.60 7.07 -8.11
N THR A 355 2.81 6.65 -8.42
CA THR A 355 3.81 7.49 -9.07
C THR A 355 3.42 7.77 -10.54
N PRO A 356 3.50 9.02 -11.03
CA PRO A 356 3.20 9.37 -12.42
C PRO A 356 4.29 8.89 -13.40
N SER A 357 4.52 7.60 -13.42
CA SER A 357 5.49 6.92 -14.31
C SER A 357 4.75 6.11 -15.35
N LYS A 358 5.26 6.09 -16.58
CA LYS A 358 4.64 5.33 -17.66
C LYS A 358 4.47 3.86 -17.29
N GLY A 359 3.24 3.38 -17.40
CA GLY A 359 2.87 2.00 -17.07
C GLY A 359 2.37 1.79 -15.66
N THR A 360 2.47 2.79 -14.78
CA THR A 360 1.76 2.77 -13.49
C THR A 360 0.26 2.78 -13.75
N PHE A 361 -0.47 1.85 -13.14
CA PHE A 361 -1.92 1.73 -13.36
C PHE A 361 -2.68 1.38 -12.08
N ALA A 362 -4.00 1.61 -12.12
CA ALA A 362 -4.94 1.04 -11.17
C ALA A 362 -6.26 0.68 -11.86
N VAL A 363 -6.87 -0.41 -11.41
CA VAL A 363 -8.20 -0.87 -11.81
C VAL A 363 -9.09 -0.88 -10.58
N PHE A 364 -10.22 -0.22 -10.66
CA PHE A 364 -11.23 -0.14 -9.62
C PHE A 364 -12.50 -0.84 -10.11
N THR A 365 -12.97 -1.84 -9.36
CA THR A 365 -14.17 -2.62 -9.70
C THR A 365 -15.19 -2.47 -8.58
N ALA A 366 -16.38 -1.98 -8.92
CA ALA A 366 -17.49 -1.91 -8.00
C ALA A 366 -18.22 -3.26 -7.87
N PRO A 367 -18.94 -3.51 -6.78
CA PRO A 367 -19.80 -4.70 -6.63
C PRO A 367 -20.88 -4.82 -7.70
N SER A 368 -21.31 -3.72 -8.33
CA SER A 368 -22.22 -3.70 -9.47
C SER A 368 -21.62 -4.33 -10.75
N GLY A 369 -20.30 -4.58 -10.77
CA GLY A 369 -19.56 -4.98 -11.96
C GLY A 369 -19.08 -3.80 -12.81
N ALA A 370 -19.38 -2.55 -12.42
CA ALA A 370 -18.82 -1.37 -13.06
C ALA A 370 -17.31 -1.29 -12.82
N VAL A 371 -16.56 -0.95 -13.86
CA VAL A 371 -15.08 -0.90 -13.82
C VAL A 371 -14.60 0.45 -14.33
N VAL A 372 -13.65 1.02 -13.62
CA VAL A 372 -12.82 2.14 -14.07
C VAL A 372 -11.36 1.75 -13.92
N GLN A 373 -10.58 2.02 -14.96
CA GLN A 373 -9.15 1.82 -14.91
C GLN A 373 -8.41 3.10 -15.28
N MET A 374 -7.25 3.31 -14.66
CA MET A 374 -6.39 4.43 -14.96
C MET A 374 -4.98 3.95 -15.27
N VAL A 375 -4.27 4.67 -16.14
CA VAL A 375 -2.88 4.41 -16.47
C VAL A 375 -2.13 5.72 -16.70
N TRP A 376 -0.94 5.81 -16.13
CA TRP A 376 -0.03 6.89 -16.41
C TRP A 376 0.70 6.64 -17.74
N GLU A 377 0.58 7.58 -18.66
CA GLU A 377 1.32 7.61 -19.91
C GLU A 377 2.54 8.52 -19.83
N SER A 378 3.33 8.51 -20.88
CA SER A 378 4.46 9.42 -21.02
C SER A 378 4.03 10.88 -20.93
N GLY A 379 4.88 11.75 -20.32
CA GLY A 379 4.63 13.18 -20.16
C GLY A 379 3.66 13.55 -19.04
N PRO A 380 3.70 12.90 -17.92
CA PRO A 380 2.76 12.47 -16.87
C PRO A 380 1.30 12.82 -17.19
N ARG A 381 0.74 12.15 -18.20
CA ARG A 381 -0.68 12.25 -18.56
C ARG A 381 -1.42 11.07 -17.98
N LEU A 382 -2.49 11.34 -17.25
CA LEU A 382 -3.33 10.30 -16.66
C LEU A 382 -4.50 10.00 -17.61
N TRP A 383 -4.45 8.81 -18.23
CA TRP A 383 -5.58 8.26 -18.98
C TRP A 383 -6.49 7.49 -18.05
N MET A 384 -7.81 7.72 -18.15
CA MET A 384 -8.81 6.97 -17.41
C MET A 384 -9.89 6.50 -18.36
N GLU A 385 -10.31 5.24 -18.22
CA GLU A 385 -11.30 4.62 -19.09
C GLU A 385 -12.17 3.60 -18.35
N SER A 386 -13.29 3.27 -18.97
CA SER A 386 -14.17 2.18 -18.57
C SER A 386 -14.27 1.16 -19.70
N PRO A 387 -13.82 -0.09 -19.48
CA PRO A 387 -13.92 -1.16 -20.45
C PRO A 387 -15.36 -1.69 -20.55
N SER A 388 -15.77 -2.03 -21.76
CA SER A 388 -17.01 -2.76 -22.08
C SER A 388 -16.66 -4.06 -22.80
N PRO A 389 -16.39 -5.17 -22.09
CA PRO A 389 -15.95 -6.42 -22.70
C PRO A 389 -16.96 -6.99 -23.70
N ALA A 390 -18.25 -6.81 -23.45
CA ALA A 390 -19.31 -7.28 -24.35
C ALA A 390 -19.29 -6.60 -25.72
N GLU A 391 -18.76 -5.36 -25.80
CA GLU A 391 -18.65 -4.58 -27.03
C GLU A 391 -17.22 -4.58 -27.60
N ALA A 392 -16.24 -5.19 -26.89
CA ALA A 392 -14.81 -5.16 -27.18
C ALA A 392 -14.27 -3.73 -27.36
N VAL A 393 -14.72 -2.79 -26.49
CA VAL A 393 -14.31 -1.39 -26.52
C VAL A 393 -14.03 -0.86 -25.11
N SER A 394 -13.18 0.17 -25.03
CA SER A 394 -13.04 1.05 -23.87
C SER A 394 -13.45 2.47 -24.22
N ARG A 395 -14.08 3.17 -23.29
CA ARG A 395 -14.42 4.60 -23.39
C ARG A 395 -13.62 5.37 -22.36
N GLY A 396 -12.77 6.26 -22.83
CA GLY A 396 -11.82 6.95 -21.94
C GLY A 396 -11.47 8.36 -22.37
N ARG A 397 -10.77 9.05 -21.47
CA ARG A 397 -10.21 10.39 -21.67
C ARG A 397 -9.02 10.64 -20.78
N TYR A 398 -8.27 11.69 -21.06
CA TYR A 398 -7.32 12.23 -20.10
C TYR A 398 -8.06 12.99 -19.00
N VAL A 399 -7.62 12.80 -17.77
CA VAL A 399 -8.21 13.40 -16.56
C VAL A 399 -7.11 13.99 -15.68
N THR A 400 -7.50 14.94 -14.83
CA THR A 400 -6.69 15.40 -13.70
C THR A 400 -6.80 14.40 -12.54
N LEU A 401 -5.88 14.48 -11.58
CA LEU A 401 -5.95 13.65 -10.36
C LEU A 401 -7.24 13.89 -9.56
N SER A 402 -7.73 15.14 -9.54
CA SER A 402 -9.00 15.47 -8.87
C SER A 402 -10.22 14.85 -9.58
N GLU A 403 -10.25 14.85 -10.91
CA GLU A 403 -11.29 14.18 -11.69
C GLU A 403 -11.23 12.65 -11.51
N ALA A 404 -10.01 12.08 -11.47
CA ALA A 404 -9.82 10.66 -11.21
C ALA A 404 -10.30 10.27 -9.80
N GLU A 405 -9.91 11.04 -8.78
CA GLU A 405 -10.34 10.84 -7.38
C GLU A 405 -11.87 10.89 -7.25
N GLU A 406 -12.53 11.85 -7.92
CA GLU A 406 -13.99 11.98 -7.91
C GLU A 406 -14.68 10.82 -8.66
N THR A 407 -14.13 10.39 -9.80
CA THR A 407 -14.65 9.23 -10.54
C THR A 407 -14.59 7.95 -9.70
N VAL A 408 -13.48 7.74 -8.97
CA VAL A 408 -13.34 6.60 -8.04
C VAL A 408 -14.33 6.71 -6.88
N ARG A 409 -14.58 7.91 -6.34
CA ARG A 409 -15.60 8.14 -5.31
C ARG A 409 -16.99 7.72 -5.80
N VAL A 410 -17.41 8.20 -6.95
CA VAL A 410 -18.73 7.87 -7.53
C VAL A 410 -18.85 6.35 -7.78
N LEU A 411 -17.78 5.75 -8.30
CA LEU A 411 -17.77 4.29 -8.50
C LEU A 411 -17.97 3.53 -7.18
N ALA A 412 -17.28 3.95 -6.11
CA ALA A 412 -17.35 3.28 -4.80
C ALA A 412 -18.70 3.48 -4.10
N GLU A 413 -19.26 4.70 -4.14
CA GLU A 413 -20.45 5.06 -3.39
C GLU A 413 -21.76 4.78 -4.15
N GLU A 414 -21.73 4.95 -5.48
CA GLU A 414 -22.91 4.86 -6.32
C GLU A 414 -22.92 3.60 -7.22
N GLY A 415 -21.78 2.89 -7.32
CA GLY A 415 -21.66 1.67 -8.12
C GLY A 415 -21.75 1.90 -9.64
N ARG A 416 -21.49 3.14 -10.11
CA ARG A 416 -21.59 3.54 -11.53
C ARG A 416 -20.34 4.26 -12.01
N VAL A 417 -20.16 4.31 -13.31
CA VAL A 417 -19.09 5.06 -13.98
C VAL A 417 -19.55 6.46 -14.31
N ALA A 418 -18.87 7.49 -13.77
CA ALA A 418 -19.19 8.91 -13.98
C ALA A 418 -18.31 9.58 -15.07
N LEU A 419 -17.48 8.84 -15.78
CA LEU A 419 -16.47 9.39 -16.68
C LEU A 419 -17.06 10.26 -17.81
N ALA A 420 -18.25 9.92 -18.29
CA ALA A 420 -18.95 10.67 -19.31
C ALA A 420 -19.44 12.07 -18.84
N GLU A 421 -19.57 12.28 -17.53
CA GLU A 421 -19.95 13.56 -16.93
C GLU A 421 -18.84 14.60 -17.03
N LEU A 422 -17.60 14.17 -17.22
CA LEU A 422 -16.41 15.01 -17.38
C LEU A 422 -16.24 15.54 -18.82
N GLY A 423 -17.03 15.06 -19.78
CA GLY A 423 -17.04 15.51 -21.18
C GLY A 423 -16.90 14.37 -22.19
N GLU A 424 -16.45 14.70 -23.40
CA GLU A 424 -16.35 13.76 -24.51
C GLU A 424 -15.37 12.62 -24.22
N LEU A 425 -15.79 11.40 -24.55
CA LEU A 425 -14.99 10.19 -24.40
C LEU A 425 -14.48 9.70 -25.76
N LYS A 426 -13.23 9.31 -25.79
CA LYS A 426 -12.63 8.62 -26.93
C LYS A 426 -12.94 7.13 -26.83
N LEU A 427 -13.36 6.56 -27.96
CA LEU A 427 -13.58 5.12 -28.10
C LEU A 427 -12.28 4.45 -28.56
N THR A 428 -11.92 3.37 -27.89
CA THR A 428 -10.77 2.52 -28.24
C THR A 428 -11.28 1.08 -28.42
N HIS A 429 -10.97 0.45 -29.56
CA HIS A 429 -11.28 -0.97 -29.82
C HIS A 429 -10.09 -1.85 -29.45
N TRP A 430 -10.32 -3.05 -28.92
CA TRP A 430 -9.30 -4.03 -28.53
C TRP A 430 -9.73 -5.48 -28.80
#